data_0550f1075167da5dec648302bbffddbd
#
_entry.id   0550f1075167da5dec648302bbffddbd
#
_cell.length_a   1.000
_cell.length_b   1.000
_cell.length_c   1.000
_cell.angle_alpha   90.00
_cell.angle_beta   90.00
_cell.angle_gamma   90.00
#
_symmetry.space_group_name_H-M   'P 1'
#
loop_
_entity.id
_entity.type
_entity.pdbx_description
1 polymer ?
#
loop_
_entity_poly.entity_id
_entity_poly.type
_entity_poly.pdbx_seq_one_letter_code
_entity_poly.pdbx_strand_id
1 'polypeptide(L)'
;MNYANDRPYDLGHPRHIDQVAVDFPELRICAGLSGWPWVGDMVGLLRRHPNLYCDTAANHPRYFVQEGSGWEQFVQFGNTLLLDKIMVGISQGSVGPPSAESIALYEKLPLKAGGIEKWLYANACRFCRLG
;
A
#
# COMPACT_ATOMS: atom_id res chain seq x y z
N MET A 1 1.21 8.25 7.51
CA MET A 1 0.68 9.14 8.55
C MET A 1 1.81 9.59 9.46
N ASN A 2 1.74 10.81 9.96
CA ASN A 2 2.67 11.30 10.96
C ASN A 2 2.04 11.20 12.36
N TYR A 3 2.64 10.45 13.25
CA TYR A 3 2.16 10.27 14.64
C TYR A 3 2.69 11.32 15.62
N ALA A 4 3.60 12.20 15.15
CA ALA A 4 4.10 13.28 15.99
C ALA A 4 2.98 14.31 16.26
N ASN A 5 2.84 14.72 17.51
CA ASN A 5 1.81 15.66 17.94
C ASN A 5 2.31 17.11 18.05
N ASP A 6 3.53 17.36 17.57
CA ASP A 6 4.19 18.66 17.57
C ASP A 6 4.10 19.40 16.23
N ARG A 7 3.35 18.85 15.27
CA ARG A 7 3.21 19.40 13.91
C ARG A 7 1.84 19.09 13.32
N PRO A 8 1.41 19.82 12.25
CA PRO A 8 0.12 19.59 11.62
C PRO A 8 -0.08 18.16 11.15
N TYR A 9 -1.26 17.62 11.41
CA TYR A 9 -1.64 16.25 11.10
C TYR A 9 -1.58 15.92 9.61
N ASP A 10 -1.99 16.86 8.77
CA ASP A 10 -2.14 16.66 7.33
C ASP A 10 -0.83 16.67 6.54
N LEU A 11 0.32 16.91 7.19
CA LEU A 11 1.62 16.82 6.52
C LEU A 11 1.92 15.43 5.94
N GLY A 12 1.31 14.40 6.51
CA GLY A 12 1.41 13.02 6.00
C GLY A 12 0.33 12.65 4.98
N HIS A 13 -0.51 13.59 4.55
CA HIS A 13 -1.61 13.30 3.63
C HIS A 13 -1.10 12.92 2.24
N PRO A 14 -1.65 11.86 1.60
CA PRO A 14 -1.24 11.42 0.26
C PRO A 14 -1.34 12.49 -0.83
N ARG A 15 -2.21 13.51 -0.66
CA ARG A 15 -2.35 14.62 -1.62
C ARG A 15 -1.02 15.29 -1.99
N HIS A 16 -0.05 15.28 -1.08
CA HIS A 16 1.27 15.87 -1.34
C HIS A 16 2.07 15.07 -2.38
N ILE A 17 1.75 13.78 -2.56
CA ILE A 17 2.34 12.94 -3.59
C ILE A 17 1.80 13.31 -4.97
N ASP A 18 0.55 13.78 -5.05
CA ASP A 18 -0.09 14.14 -6.31
C ASP A 18 0.73 15.18 -7.07
N GLN A 19 1.15 16.25 -6.40
CA GLN A 19 1.97 17.29 -7.02
C GLN A 19 3.33 16.74 -7.48
N VAL A 20 3.98 15.93 -6.67
CA VAL A 20 5.27 15.32 -7.04
C VAL A 20 5.12 14.43 -8.29
N ALA A 21 4.05 13.65 -8.36
CA ALA A 21 3.80 12.78 -9.51
C ALA A 21 3.43 13.56 -10.78
N VAL A 22 2.82 14.74 -10.64
CA VAL A 22 2.56 15.67 -11.76
C VAL A 22 3.85 16.32 -12.25
N ASP A 23 4.68 16.81 -11.31
CA ASP A 23 5.92 17.51 -11.65
C ASP A 23 7.00 16.57 -12.21
N PHE A 24 6.98 15.30 -11.81
CA PHE A 24 7.95 14.28 -12.20
C PHE A 24 7.26 13.02 -12.72
N PRO A 25 6.62 13.07 -13.91
CA PRO A 25 5.79 11.97 -14.42
C PRO A 25 6.56 10.67 -14.68
N GLU A 26 7.87 10.76 -14.91
CA GLU A 26 8.74 9.59 -15.11
C GLU A 26 9.27 8.98 -13.80
N LEU A 27 9.08 9.68 -12.69
CA LEU A 27 9.54 9.20 -11.39
C LEU A 27 8.67 8.05 -10.90
N ARG A 28 9.27 6.91 -10.57
CA ARG A 28 8.59 5.83 -9.88
C ARG A 28 8.55 6.14 -8.39
N ILE A 29 7.35 6.25 -7.85
CA ILE A 29 7.11 6.62 -6.46
C ILE A 29 6.49 5.42 -5.75
N CYS A 30 7.03 5.02 -4.61
CA CYS A 30 6.36 4.11 -3.68
C CYS A 30 5.89 4.90 -2.46
N ALA A 31 4.58 5.03 -2.32
CA ALA A 31 3.98 5.64 -1.15
C ALA A 31 3.92 4.62 0.00
N GLY A 32 4.53 4.96 1.11
CA GLY A 32 4.54 4.11 2.30
C GLY A 32 3.18 4.03 2.99
N LEU A 33 2.95 2.93 3.73
CA LEU A 33 1.81 2.76 4.64
C LEU A 33 0.44 2.79 3.95
N SER A 34 0.37 2.58 2.63
CA SER A 34 -0.86 2.65 1.82
C SER A 34 -1.70 3.91 2.07
N GLY A 35 -1.05 5.01 2.47
CA GLY A 35 -1.69 6.29 2.75
C GLY A 35 -2.53 6.36 4.01
N TRP A 36 -2.50 5.34 4.87
CA TRP A 36 -3.27 5.34 6.11
C TRP A 36 -3.14 6.65 6.91
N PRO A 37 -4.23 7.25 7.43
CA PRO A 37 -5.63 6.76 7.39
C PRO A 37 -6.43 7.18 6.14
N TRP A 38 -5.85 7.89 5.19
CA TRP A 38 -6.50 8.38 3.96
C TRP A 38 -6.44 7.34 2.83
N VAL A 39 -6.91 6.13 3.12
CA VAL A 39 -6.81 4.98 2.20
C VAL A 39 -7.56 5.24 0.90
N GLY A 40 -8.75 5.86 0.97
CA GLY A 40 -9.53 6.21 -0.22
C GLY A 40 -8.81 7.19 -1.15
N ASP A 41 -8.15 8.21 -0.59
CA ASP A 41 -7.37 9.17 -1.37
C ASP A 41 -6.18 8.49 -2.03
N MET A 42 -5.49 7.58 -1.31
CA MET A 42 -4.40 6.81 -1.88
C MET A 42 -4.87 5.93 -3.04
N VAL A 43 -6.03 5.27 -2.92
CA VAL A 43 -6.63 4.50 -4.02
C VAL A 43 -6.88 5.39 -5.24
N GLY A 44 -7.40 6.59 -5.03
CA GLY A 44 -7.60 7.57 -6.10
C GLY A 44 -6.30 7.96 -6.81
N LEU A 45 -5.26 8.25 -6.03
CA LEU A 45 -3.95 8.63 -6.57
C LEU A 45 -3.26 7.48 -7.33
N LEU A 46 -3.32 6.26 -6.80
CA LEU A 46 -2.79 5.07 -7.47
C LEU A 46 -3.47 4.82 -8.82
N ARG A 47 -4.76 5.10 -8.92
CA ARG A 47 -5.49 4.99 -10.20
C ARG A 47 -5.11 6.09 -11.18
N ARG A 48 -4.84 7.29 -10.67
CA ARG A 48 -4.52 8.48 -11.47
C ARG A 48 -3.11 8.41 -12.07
N HIS A 49 -2.11 8.04 -11.26
CA HIS A 49 -0.70 8.11 -11.65
C HIS A 49 -0.14 6.75 -12.03
N PRO A 50 0.32 6.55 -13.29
CA PRO A 50 0.82 5.25 -13.75
C PRO A 50 2.08 4.78 -13.00
N ASN A 51 2.94 5.70 -12.58
CA ASN A 51 4.22 5.41 -11.92
C ASN A 51 4.14 5.48 -10.38
N LEU A 52 2.94 5.63 -9.82
CA LEU A 52 2.72 5.58 -8.37
C LEU A 52 2.36 4.15 -7.94
N TYR A 53 3.04 3.69 -6.91
CA TYR A 53 2.87 2.41 -6.23
C TYR A 53 2.71 2.67 -4.73
N CYS A 54 2.31 1.67 -3.97
CA CYS A 54 2.33 1.77 -2.51
C CYS A 54 2.76 0.45 -1.86
N ASP A 55 3.19 0.55 -0.62
CA ASP A 55 3.42 -0.60 0.23
C ASP A 55 2.40 -0.67 1.40
N THR A 56 2.33 -1.83 2.03
CA THR A 56 1.44 -2.08 3.15
C THR A 56 2.15 -2.05 4.51
N ALA A 57 3.38 -1.52 4.56
CA ALA A 57 4.16 -1.46 5.79
C ALA A 57 3.38 -0.82 6.95
N ALA A 58 3.67 -1.24 8.16
CA ALA A 58 3.05 -0.80 9.40
C ALA A 58 1.52 -1.00 9.51
N ASN A 59 0.91 -1.68 8.54
CA ASN A 59 -0.51 -2.05 8.60
C ASN A 59 -0.65 -3.55 8.86
N HIS A 60 -1.40 -3.90 9.90
CA HIS A 60 -1.58 -5.31 10.24
C HIS A 60 -2.54 -5.97 9.23
N PRO A 61 -2.14 -7.08 8.55
CA PRO A 61 -2.92 -7.67 7.46
C PRO A 61 -4.35 -8.08 7.85
N ARG A 62 -4.61 -8.39 9.12
CA ARG A 62 -5.95 -8.75 9.61
C ARG A 62 -7.01 -7.70 9.33
N TYR A 63 -6.62 -6.41 9.27
CA TYR A 63 -7.58 -5.33 9.05
C TYR A 63 -8.06 -5.24 7.61
N PHE A 64 -7.33 -5.81 6.66
CA PHE A 64 -7.70 -5.75 5.24
C PHE A 64 -8.99 -6.51 4.93
N VAL A 65 -9.34 -7.51 5.73
CA VAL A 65 -10.56 -8.31 5.59
C VAL A 65 -11.61 -8.01 6.65
N GLN A 66 -11.32 -7.10 7.57
CA GLN A 66 -12.24 -6.73 8.64
C GLN A 66 -13.25 -5.71 8.12
N GLU A 67 -14.53 -6.06 8.17
CA GLU A 67 -15.62 -5.15 7.80
C GLU A 67 -15.59 -3.87 8.63
N GLY A 68 -15.80 -2.72 7.99
CA GLY A 68 -15.77 -1.41 8.62
C GLY A 68 -14.39 -0.90 9.00
N SER A 69 -13.32 -1.56 8.58
CA SER A 69 -11.95 -1.16 8.87
C SER A 69 -11.46 0.04 8.05
N GLY A 70 -12.15 0.35 6.94
CA GLY A 70 -11.74 1.36 5.98
C GLY A 70 -10.80 0.85 4.88
N TRP A 71 -10.49 -0.47 4.87
CA TRP A 71 -9.63 -1.09 3.88
C TRP A 71 -10.37 -1.72 2.71
N GLU A 72 -11.70 -1.74 2.73
CA GLU A 72 -12.53 -2.42 1.75
C GLU A 72 -12.23 -1.97 0.32
N GLN A 73 -12.15 -0.66 0.09
CA GLN A 73 -11.79 -0.08 -1.20
C GLN A 73 -10.39 -0.51 -1.66
N PHE A 74 -9.44 -0.51 -0.74
CA PHE A 74 -8.06 -0.87 -1.03
C PHE A 74 -7.95 -2.32 -1.51
N VAL A 75 -8.60 -3.25 -0.82
CA VAL A 75 -8.62 -4.67 -1.21
C VAL A 75 -9.38 -4.86 -2.52
N GLN A 76 -10.53 -4.21 -2.68
CA GLN A 76 -11.33 -4.31 -3.90
C GLN A 76 -10.55 -3.88 -5.14
N PHE A 77 -9.96 -2.68 -5.11
CA PHE A 77 -9.19 -2.17 -6.24
C PHE A 77 -7.82 -2.85 -6.35
N GLY A 78 -7.21 -3.23 -5.25
CA GLY A 78 -5.98 -4.01 -5.22
C GLY A 78 -6.13 -5.40 -5.82
N ASN A 79 -7.34 -5.93 -5.84
CA ASN A 79 -7.67 -7.20 -6.52
C ASN A 79 -8.05 -7.02 -8.01
N THR A 80 -8.12 -5.80 -8.50
CA THR A 80 -8.56 -5.48 -9.86
C THR A 80 -7.59 -4.50 -10.53
N LEU A 81 -7.95 -3.22 -10.58
CA LEU A 81 -7.21 -2.18 -11.31
C LEU A 81 -5.81 -1.88 -10.74
N LEU A 82 -5.62 -2.09 -9.44
CA LEU A 82 -4.37 -1.79 -8.74
C LEU A 82 -3.56 -3.04 -8.40
N LEU A 83 -3.90 -4.18 -8.97
CA LEU A 83 -3.26 -5.46 -8.67
C LEU A 83 -1.73 -5.42 -8.84
N ASP A 84 -1.25 -4.63 -9.78
CA ASP A 84 0.16 -4.49 -10.13
C ASP A 84 0.86 -3.31 -9.41
N LYS A 85 0.19 -2.65 -8.48
CA LYS A 85 0.69 -1.42 -7.84
C LYS A 85 0.88 -1.52 -6.34
N ILE A 86 0.45 -2.61 -5.73
CA ILE A 86 0.54 -2.82 -4.29
C ILE A 86 1.67 -3.79 -4.00
N MET A 87 2.51 -3.45 -3.04
CA MET A 87 3.62 -4.27 -2.56
C MET A 87 3.44 -4.54 -1.07
N VAL A 88 3.70 -5.78 -0.65
CA VAL A 88 3.67 -6.10 0.77
C VAL A 88 4.92 -5.55 1.44
N GLY A 89 4.72 -4.68 2.42
CA GLY A 89 5.73 -4.25 3.36
C GLY A 89 5.48 -4.89 4.73
N ILE A 90 6.50 -5.47 5.33
CA ILE A 90 6.42 -6.10 6.65
C ILE A 90 7.26 -5.29 7.63
N SER A 91 6.59 -4.74 8.65
CA SER A 91 7.26 -4.02 9.74
C SER A 91 7.45 -4.96 10.91
N GLN A 92 8.62 -5.59 10.98
CA GLN A 92 8.94 -6.52 12.04
C GLN A 92 9.32 -5.79 13.34
N GLY A 93 8.77 -6.25 14.44
CA GLY A 93 9.24 -5.93 15.79
C GLY A 93 8.60 -4.74 16.50
N SER A 94 8.05 -3.75 15.80
CA SER A 94 7.46 -2.56 16.45
C SER A 94 5.96 -2.40 16.24
N VAL A 95 5.42 -2.88 15.14
CA VAL A 95 4.03 -2.59 14.74
C VAL A 95 3.28 -3.81 14.19
N GLY A 96 3.93 -4.93 13.98
CA GLY A 96 3.31 -6.10 13.36
C GLY A 96 3.75 -7.42 13.98
N PRO A 97 3.05 -8.51 13.64
CA PRO A 97 3.44 -9.85 14.04
C PRO A 97 4.75 -10.27 13.35
N PRO A 98 5.37 -11.37 13.79
CA PRO A 98 6.51 -11.96 13.12
C PRO A 98 6.29 -12.13 11.62
N SER A 99 7.35 -12.00 10.81
CA SER A 99 7.24 -11.99 9.34
C SER A 99 6.52 -13.21 8.77
N ALA A 100 6.76 -14.41 9.32
CA ALA A 100 6.08 -15.63 8.89
C ALA A 100 4.57 -15.59 9.14
N GLU A 101 4.13 -15.04 10.27
CA GLU A 101 2.72 -14.85 10.58
C GLU A 101 2.08 -13.80 9.66
N SER A 102 2.77 -12.71 9.41
CA SER A 102 2.33 -11.68 8.46
C SER A 102 2.13 -12.27 7.07
N ILE A 103 3.08 -13.03 6.55
CA ILE A 103 2.98 -13.69 5.25
C ILE A 103 1.77 -14.62 5.21
N ALA A 104 1.58 -15.46 6.23
CA ALA A 104 0.44 -16.38 6.32
C ALA A 104 -0.92 -15.65 6.33
N LEU A 105 -0.98 -14.43 6.89
CA LEU A 105 -2.18 -13.59 6.84
C LEU A 105 -2.41 -13.00 5.44
N TYR A 106 -1.35 -12.55 4.76
CA TYR A 106 -1.46 -12.09 3.38
C TYR A 106 -1.91 -13.20 2.43
N GLU A 107 -1.40 -14.42 2.61
CA GLU A 107 -1.79 -15.58 1.79
C GLU A 107 -3.28 -15.92 1.88
N LYS A 108 -3.95 -15.51 2.97
CA LYS A 108 -5.38 -15.69 3.18
C LYS A 108 -6.27 -14.57 2.62
N LEU A 109 -5.68 -13.50 2.07
CA LEU A 109 -6.47 -12.43 1.49
C LEU A 109 -7.30 -12.94 0.29
N PRO A 110 -8.52 -12.45 0.11
CA PRO A 110 -9.42 -12.89 -0.95
C PRO A 110 -9.03 -12.27 -2.31
N LEU A 111 -7.78 -12.44 -2.70
CA LEU A 111 -7.28 -11.96 -3.99
C LEU A 111 -7.46 -13.05 -5.05
N LYS A 112 -7.63 -12.62 -6.29
CA LYS A 112 -7.71 -13.55 -7.43
C LYS A 112 -6.42 -14.34 -7.62
N ALA A 113 -6.47 -15.39 -8.41
CA ALA A 113 -5.32 -16.24 -8.71
C ALA A 113 -4.12 -15.39 -9.19
N GLY A 114 -2.94 -15.63 -8.61
CA GLY A 114 -1.72 -14.86 -8.84
C GLY A 114 -1.65 -13.50 -8.14
N GLY A 115 -2.74 -13.05 -7.49
CA GLY A 115 -2.75 -11.76 -6.79
C GLY A 115 -1.84 -11.71 -5.58
N ILE A 116 -1.83 -12.78 -4.81
CA ILE A 116 -0.96 -12.92 -3.63
C ILE A 116 0.51 -12.86 -4.03
N GLU A 117 0.91 -13.61 -5.06
CA GLU A 117 2.28 -13.59 -5.57
C GLU A 117 2.70 -12.19 -6.04
N LYS A 118 1.81 -11.47 -6.71
CA LYS A 118 2.07 -10.10 -7.14
C LYS A 118 2.32 -9.18 -5.95
N TRP A 119 1.46 -9.20 -4.95
CA TRP A 119 1.61 -8.34 -3.78
C TRP A 119 2.83 -8.69 -2.95
N LEU A 120 3.09 -9.99 -2.71
CA LEU A 120 4.21 -10.45 -1.89
C LEU A 120 5.57 -10.27 -2.57
N TYR A 121 5.63 -10.39 -3.90
CA TYR A 121 6.92 -10.51 -4.57
C TYR A 121 7.01 -9.78 -5.92
N ALA A 122 6.17 -10.12 -6.91
CA ALA A 122 6.40 -9.74 -8.29
C ALA A 122 6.33 -8.22 -8.53
N ASN A 123 5.45 -7.51 -7.81
CA ASN A 123 5.35 -6.06 -7.93
C ASN A 123 6.60 -5.35 -7.39
N ALA A 124 7.16 -5.82 -6.27
CA ALA A 124 8.39 -5.27 -5.71
C ALA A 124 9.57 -5.51 -6.65
N CYS A 125 9.69 -6.70 -7.22
CA CYS A 125 10.73 -7.00 -8.22
C CYS A 125 10.64 -6.07 -9.42
N ARG A 126 9.45 -5.85 -9.96
CA ARG A 126 9.21 -4.93 -11.07
C ARG A 126 9.54 -3.49 -10.69
N PHE A 127 9.07 -3.03 -9.54
CA PHE A 127 9.34 -1.68 -9.05
C PHE A 127 10.83 -1.43 -8.87
N CYS A 128 11.55 -2.37 -8.25
CA CYS A 128 12.99 -2.27 -8.00
C CYS A 128 13.86 -2.65 -9.22
N ARG A 129 13.25 -3.08 -10.34
CA ARG A 129 13.97 -3.59 -11.53
C ARG A 129 14.91 -4.76 -11.21
N LEU A 130 14.49 -5.62 -10.30
CA LEU A 130 15.18 -6.88 -10.02
C LEU A 130 14.79 -7.88 -11.12
N GLY A 131 15.77 -8.32 -11.85
CA GLY A 131 15.60 -9.24 -12.97
C GLY A 131 15.14 -10.62 -12.58
#